data_79b200211598deb3e1c2d80fd31f0a06
#
_entry.id   79b200211598deb3e1c2d80fd31f0a06
#
_cell.length_a   1.000
_cell.length_b   1.000
_cell.length_c   1.000
_cell.angle_alpha   90.00
_cell.angle_beta   90.00
_cell.angle_gamma   90.00
#
_symmetry.space_group_name_H-M   'P 1'
#
loop_
_entity.id
_entity.type
_entity.pdbx_description
1 polymer ?
#
loop_
_entity_poly.entity_id
_entity_poly.type
_entity_poly.pdbx_seq_one_letter_code
_entity_poly.pdbx_strand_id
1 'polypeptide(L)'
;MTTPRSPASTLALRLALAGVIVVFGTVFIAAPGAGLRELAGVLGFSLWALLPYALLLGLGRLISNPWVIGGAGFLALTIEVAIRLAVFVFPQSSTAAVILVFSPVLISVIGLSVGGLFGLIVGRLWQTGNLAVRVVAATVAVIGLGLVGIGIARPELFPTAVLFKRRMLERVGEPRVVSGAEAYESVVLASGASWAQAVDADGVAGDEVALIGGGGIDILDGAAFEKRERIPLGGDGRLWSWNSRLVRLAGKLVIVQTGGGFSDTEVRATDGTLVWAYRPDPELAPDSLRPHDLDADGVPEFYATNHRGLVRLDERGAEVWRRPTTLVGILDLAPRTATDPSLIVGSGYQGLMLRWDDAGQAGGEVIAPGDSGPLALVDFPERRGIATAGSALHVIGLDGKPVFTRPVEEGMRVISALSVRHGASGPSLLAVVTGAAEHIGRARLLVLDATGAVRYDELFAKAPTIFKAKAADGAETLFISQDGLRALRPR
;
A
#
# COMPACT_ATOMS: atom_id res chain seq x y z
N MET A 1 37.26 -43.65 11.29
CA MET A 1 36.33 -44.03 12.36
C MET A 1 35.42 -42.80 12.60
N THR A 2 34.17 -42.86 12.22
CA THR A 2 33.20 -41.80 12.46
C THR A 2 32.67 -41.93 13.87
N THR A 3 32.95 -40.97 14.73
CA THR A 3 32.36 -40.90 16.10
C THR A 3 30.82 -40.90 15.96
N PRO A 4 30.12 -41.76 16.70
CA PRO A 4 28.65 -41.77 16.66
C PRO A 4 28.10 -40.42 17.06
N ARG A 5 27.20 -39.87 16.25
CA ARG A 5 26.52 -38.59 16.53
C ARG A 5 25.69 -38.68 17.80
N SER A 6 25.74 -37.66 18.63
CA SER A 6 24.89 -37.60 19.82
C SER A 6 23.42 -37.57 19.42
N PRO A 7 22.48 -38.00 20.28
CA PRO A 7 21.04 -37.89 20.02
C PRO A 7 20.61 -36.44 19.75
N ALA A 8 21.18 -35.45 20.40
CA ALA A 8 20.93 -34.04 20.22
C ALA A 8 21.37 -33.56 18.82
N SER A 9 22.56 -33.95 18.36
CA SER A 9 23.06 -33.59 17.02
C SER A 9 22.25 -34.24 15.89
N THR A 10 21.75 -35.46 16.11
CA THR A 10 20.87 -36.14 15.15
C THR A 10 19.51 -35.44 15.06
N LEU A 11 18.95 -35.03 16.20
CA LEU A 11 17.69 -34.28 16.26
C LEU A 11 17.83 -32.90 15.60
N ALA A 12 18.92 -32.18 15.89
CA ALA A 12 19.23 -30.90 15.26
C ALA A 12 19.28 -31.01 13.75
N LEU A 13 19.91 -32.07 13.22
CA LEU A 13 19.98 -32.31 11.79
C LEU A 13 18.59 -32.54 11.18
N ARG A 14 17.74 -33.35 11.81
CA ARG A 14 16.37 -33.62 11.32
C ARG A 14 15.52 -32.36 11.28
N LEU A 15 15.58 -31.56 12.34
CA LEU A 15 14.83 -30.28 12.41
C LEU A 15 15.38 -29.25 11.42
N ALA A 16 16.68 -29.18 11.24
CA ALA A 16 17.28 -28.32 10.23
C ALA A 16 16.88 -28.73 8.79
N LEU A 17 16.86 -30.02 8.49
CA LEU A 17 16.37 -30.52 7.21
C LEU A 17 14.89 -30.19 6.98
N ALA A 18 14.04 -30.32 8.00
CA ALA A 18 12.65 -29.89 7.93
C ALA A 18 12.53 -28.38 7.63
N GLY A 19 13.36 -27.55 8.28
CA GLY A 19 13.44 -26.12 7.99
C GLY A 19 13.86 -25.83 6.55
N VAL A 20 14.86 -26.52 6.04
CA VAL A 20 15.28 -26.39 4.62
C VAL A 20 14.11 -26.71 3.67
N ILE A 21 13.37 -27.79 3.94
CA ILE A 21 12.21 -28.17 3.12
C ILE A 21 11.13 -27.08 3.16
N VAL A 22 10.84 -26.50 4.33
CA VAL A 22 9.87 -25.43 4.46
C VAL A 22 10.34 -24.18 3.73
N VAL A 23 11.60 -23.76 3.90
CA VAL A 23 12.17 -22.58 3.26
C VAL A 23 12.14 -22.70 1.74
N PHE A 24 12.67 -23.78 1.17
CA PHE A 24 12.71 -23.97 -0.28
C PHE A 24 11.36 -24.38 -0.87
N GLY A 25 10.56 -25.18 -0.16
CA GLY A 25 9.23 -25.58 -0.62
C GLY A 25 8.31 -24.37 -0.84
N THR A 26 8.38 -23.37 0.01
CA THR A 26 7.58 -22.13 -0.15
C THR A 26 8.03 -21.27 -1.33
N VAL A 27 9.30 -21.34 -1.74
CA VAL A 27 9.80 -20.64 -2.93
C VAL A 27 9.11 -21.14 -4.19
N PHE A 28 8.97 -22.45 -4.34
CA PHE A 28 8.30 -23.05 -5.49
C PHE A 28 6.81 -22.73 -5.56
N ILE A 29 6.18 -22.53 -4.39
CA ILE A 29 4.75 -22.13 -4.31
C ILE A 29 4.58 -20.65 -4.62
N ALA A 30 5.51 -19.79 -4.18
CA ALA A 30 5.40 -18.35 -4.27
C ALA A 30 5.81 -17.76 -5.63
N ALA A 31 6.62 -18.45 -6.41
CA ALA A 31 7.17 -17.96 -7.68
C ALA A 31 7.03 -18.95 -8.84
N PRO A 32 5.81 -19.42 -9.16
CA PRO A 32 5.61 -20.26 -10.33
C PRO A 32 5.90 -19.42 -11.59
N GLY A 33 6.96 -19.78 -12.31
CA GLY A 33 7.35 -19.12 -13.56
C GLY A 33 8.33 -17.95 -13.43
N ALA A 34 8.99 -17.81 -12.28
CA ALA A 34 10.03 -16.81 -12.08
C ALA A 34 11.22 -17.01 -13.05
N GLY A 35 11.69 -15.91 -13.64
CA GLY A 35 12.87 -15.90 -14.49
C GLY A 35 14.17 -16.11 -13.69
N LEU A 36 15.28 -16.42 -14.39
CA LEU A 36 16.57 -16.72 -13.75
C LEU A 36 17.09 -15.61 -12.83
N ARG A 37 16.83 -14.34 -13.12
CA ARG A 37 17.21 -13.20 -12.26
C ARG A 37 16.41 -13.16 -10.95
N GLU A 38 15.12 -13.39 -11.04
CA GLU A 38 14.23 -13.44 -9.87
C GLU A 38 14.58 -14.65 -9.01
N LEU A 39 14.91 -15.79 -9.65
CA LEU A 39 15.36 -17.00 -8.95
C LEU A 39 16.64 -16.77 -8.14
N ALA A 40 17.60 -16.02 -8.67
CA ALA A 40 18.84 -15.69 -7.95
C ALA A 40 18.60 -14.85 -6.69
N GLY A 41 17.71 -13.84 -6.76
CA GLY A 41 17.29 -13.05 -5.62
C GLY A 41 16.59 -13.88 -4.56
N VAL A 42 15.66 -14.73 -4.99
CA VAL A 42 14.90 -15.62 -4.11
C VAL A 42 15.81 -16.66 -3.45
N LEU A 43 16.80 -17.20 -4.17
CA LEU A 43 17.79 -18.14 -3.61
C LEU A 43 18.67 -17.45 -2.56
N GLY A 44 19.18 -16.23 -2.83
CA GLY A 44 19.97 -15.46 -1.86
C GLY A 44 19.19 -15.20 -0.57
N PHE A 45 17.92 -14.84 -0.71
CA PHE A 45 17.03 -14.65 0.41
C PHE A 45 16.72 -15.94 1.17
N SER A 46 16.57 -17.06 0.44
CA SER A 46 16.37 -18.39 1.04
C SER A 46 17.58 -18.83 1.85
N LEU A 47 18.80 -18.53 1.40
CA LEU A 47 20.02 -18.79 2.17
C LEU A 47 20.06 -18.00 3.46
N TRP A 48 19.63 -16.73 3.46
CA TRP A 48 19.49 -15.93 4.67
C TRP A 48 18.47 -16.54 5.65
N ALA A 49 17.35 -17.05 5.14
CA ALA A 49 16.32 -17.70 5.93
C ALA A 49 16.79 -19.01 6.60
N LEU A 50 17.90 -19.58 6.17
CA LEU A 50 18.49 -20.78 6.80
C LEU A 50 19.32 -20.48 8.05
N LEU A 51 19.58 -19.21 8.39
CA LEU A 51 20.38 -18.81 9.54
C LEU A 51 19.96 -19.47 10.87
N PRO A 52 18.67 -19.53 11.25
CA PRO A 52 18.23 -20.17 12.49
C PRO A 52 18.61 -21.67 12.53
N TYR A 53 18.53 -22.34 11.38
CA TYR A 53 18.82 -23.78 11.25
C TYR A 53 20.32 -24.06 11.27
N ALA A 54 21.13 -23.18 10.72
CA ALA A 54 22.59 -23.25 10.86
C ALA A 54 23.02 -23.08 12.32
N LEU A 55 22.41 -22.13 13.03
CA LEU A 55 22.62 -21.95 14.48
C LEU A 55 22.14 -23.17 15.27
N LEU A 56 20.98 -23.75 14.95
CA LEU A 56 20.47 -24.97 15.58
C LEU A 56 21.43 -26.15 15.40
N LEU A 57 22.05 -26.32 14.22
CA LEU A 57 23.07 -27.33 13.99
C LEU A 57 24.32 -27.10 14.86
N GLY A 58 24.74 -25.83 15.00
CA GLY A 58 25.83 -25.45 15.90
C GLY A 58 25.51 -25.80 17.35
N LEU A 59 24.31 -25.39 17.82
CA LEU A 59 23.83 -25.71 19.16
C LEU A 59 23.74 -27.21 19.41
N GLY A 60 23.30 -28.01 18.44
CA GLY A 60 23.24 -29.46 18.54
C GLY A 60 24.61 -30.17 18.69
N ARG A 61 25.71 -29.45 18.37
CA ARG A 61 27.09 -29.93 18.66
C ARG A 61 27.57 -29.53 20.03
N LEU A 62 27.11 -28.40 20.54
CA LEU A 62 27.53 -27.84 21.83
C LEU A 62 26.67 -28.34 23.00
N ILE A 63 25.40 -28.57 22.76
CA ILE A 63 24.41 -28.94 23.77
C ILE A 63 24.05 -30.41 23.59
N SER A 64 24.36 -31.24 24.57
CA SER A 64 24.07 -32.70 24.57
C SER A 64 22.61 -33.02 24.93
N ASN A 65 21.87 -32.07 25.50
CA ASN A 65 20.49 -32.28 25.92
C ASN A 65 19.51 -32.23 24.71
N PRO A 66 18.89 -33.37 24.33
CA PRO A 66 18.00 -33.44 23.18
C PRO A 66 16.70 -32.67 23.38
N TRP A 67 16.26 -32.46 24.62
CA TRP A 67 15.05 -31.70 24.91
C TRP A 67 15.22 -30.20 24.60
N VAL A 68 16.39 -29.64 24.93
CA VAL A 68 16.73 -28.25 24.61
C VAL A 68 16.75 -28.04 23.09
N ILE A 69 17.41 -28.93 22.38
CA ILE A 69 17.50 -28.89 20.92
C ILE A 69 16.14 -29.12 20.28
N GLY A 70 15.35 -30.05 20.81
CA GLY A 70 14.00 -30.35 20.34
C GLY A 70 13.07 -29.15 20.48
N GLY A 71 13.05 -28.54 21.67
CA GLY A 71 12.23 -27.35 21.94
C GLY A 71 12.65 -26.15 21.08
N ALA A 72 13.94 -25.86 20.99
CA ALA A 72 14.49 -24.79 20.17
C ALA A 72 14.12 -24.95 18.69
N GLY A 73 14.41 -26.11 18.11
CA GLY A 73 14.17 -26.32 16.69
C GLY A 73 12.68 -26.42 16.35
N PHE A 74 11.89 -26.99 17.27
CA PHE A 74 10.44 -27.08 17.08
C PHE A 74 9.78 -25.69 17.07
N LEU A 75 10.08 -24.82 18.05
CA LEU A 75 9.52 -23.48 18.07
C LEU A 75 10.01 -22.63 16.90
N ALA A 76 11.29 -22.74 16.54
CA ALA A 76 11.85 -22.08 15.37
C ALA A 76 11.11 -22.47 14.07
N LEU A 77 10.90 -23.78 13.85
CA LEU A 77 10.17 -24.28 12.68
C LEU A 77 8.71 -23.82 12.68
N THR A 78 8.06 -23.80 13.84
CA THR A 78 6.68 -23.35 13.97
C THR A 78 6.53 -21.87 13.62
N ILE A 79 7.43 -21.01 14.12
CA ILE A 79 7.44 -19.58 13.79
C ILE A 79 7.71 -19.36 12.28
N GLU A 80 8.66 -20.12 11.71
CA GLU A 80 8.97 -20.05 10.27
C GLU A 80 7.75 -20.39 9.42
N VAL A 81 7.08 -21.51 9.69
CA VAL A 81 5.86 -21.91 8.99
C VAL A 81 4.77 -20.85 9.13
N ALA A 82 4.58 -20.31 10.34
CA ALA A 82 3.61 -19.25 10.62
C ALA A 82 3.85 -18.02 9.76
N ILE A 83 5.07 -17.51 9.74
CA ILE A 83 5.44 -16.32 8.96
C ILE A 83 5.22 -16.57 7.47
N ARG A 84 5.61 -17.74 6.96
CA ARG A 84 5.45 -18.06 5.54
C ARG A 84 3.99 -18.21 5.12
N LEU A 85 3.17 -18.86 5.94
CA LEU A 85 1.72 -18.90 5.71
C LEU A 85 1.11 -17.51 5.71
N ALA A 86 1.49 -16.66 6.67
CA ALA A 86 0.99 -15.28 6.74
C ALA A 86 1.41 -14.44 5.52
N VAL A 87 2.61 -14.67 4.98
CA VAL A 87 3.13 -13.87 3.85
C VAL A 87 2.67 -14.40 2.50
N PHE A 88 2.68 -15.73 2.28
CA PHE A 88 2.46 -16.30 0.96
C PHE A 88 1.05 -16.85 0.74
N VAL A 89 0.39 -17.30 1.80
CA VAL A 89 -0.95 -17.89 1.70
C VAL A 89 -2.04 -16.90 2.10
N PHE A 90 -1.77 -16.08 3.12
CA PHE A 90 -2.72 -15.11 3.66
C PHE A 90 -2.13 -13.69 3.72
N PRO A 91 -1.67 -13.11 2.60
CA PRO A 91 -1.04 -11.80 2.63
C PRO A 91 -2.06 -10.73 3.05
N GLN A 92 -1.84 -10.13 4.21
CA GLN A 92 -2.72 -9.09 4.76
C GLN A 92 -2.20 -7.66 4.54
N SER A 93 -0.94 -7.50 4.09
CA SER A 93 -0.34 -6.18 3.87
C SER A 93 0.83 -6.23 2.88
N SER A 94 1.10 -5.09 2.23
CA SER A 94 2.28 -4.91 1.37
C SER A 94 3.61 -5.01 2.14
N THR A 95 3.58 -4.81 3.47
CA THR A 95 4.76 -4.92 4.35
C THR A 95 5.07 -6.36 4.78
N ALA A 96 4.22 -7.33 4.42
CA ALA A 96 4.45 -8.74 4.75
C ALA A 96 5.83 -9.24 4.29
N ALA A 97 6.31 -8.78 3.14
CA ALA A 97 7.65 -9.12 2.63
C ALA A 97 8.78 -8.62 3.55
N VAL A 98 8.60 -7.48 4.24
CA VAL A 98 9.59 -6.95 5.19
C VAL A 98 9.77 -7.88 6.38
N ILE A 99 8.69 -8.51 6.84
CA ILE A 99 8.74 -9.48 7.95
C ILE A 99 9.65 -10.66 7.60
N LEU A 100 9.66 -11.10 6.34
CA LEU A 100 10.56 -12.18 5.89
C LEU A 100 12.03 -11.80 6.01
N VAL A 101 12.41 -10.53 5.78
CA VAL A 101 13.81 -10.08 5.89
C VAL A 101 14.30 -10.17 7.33
N PHE A 102 13.46 -9.84 8.30
CA PHE A 102 13.81 -9.86 9.72
C PHE A 102 13.51 -11.19 10.41
N SER A 103 12.71 -12.07 9.78
CA SER A 103 12.30 -13.35 10.36
C SER A 103 13.46 -14.23 10.81
N PRO A 104 14.59 -14.37 10.08
CA PRO A 104 15.69 -15.23 10.52
C PRO A 104 16.31 -14.77 11.84
N VAL A 105 16.42 -13.46 12.06
CA VAL A 105 16.91 -12.90 13.32
C VAL A 105 15.89 -13.14 14.44
N LEU A 106 14.61 -12.87 14.18
CA LEU A 106 13.53 -13.08 15.14
C LEU A 106 13.43 -14.56 15.56
N ILE A 107 13.47 -15.47 14.60
CA ILE A 107 13.44 -16.92 14.83
C ILE A 107 14.67 -17.38 15.59
N SER A 108 15.85 -16.83 15.28
CA SER A 108 17.09 -17.17 15.99
C SER A 108 17.05 -16.72 17.44
N VAL A 109 16.59 -15.49 17.70
CA VAL A 109 16.57 -14.95 19.08
C VAL A 109 15.40 -15.52 19.88
N ILE A 110 14.20 -15.49 19.37
CA ILE A 110 13.01 -15.93 20.12
C ILE A 110 12.82 -17.44 20.00
N GLY A 111 12.81 -17.98 18.77
CA GLY A 111 12.52 -19.38 18.51
C GLY A 111 13.53 -20.30 19.20
N LEU A 112 14.83 -20.04 19.01
CA LEU A 112 15.86 -20.91 19.61
C LEU A 112 15.98 -20.72 21.12
N SER A 113 15.93 -19.48 21.64
CA SER A 113 16.13 -19.22 23.07
C SER A 113 14.92 -19.64 23.91
N VAL A 114 13.73 -19.17 23.54
CA VAL A 114 12.49 -19.50 24.28
C VAL A 114 12.14 -20.98 24.09
N GLY A 115 12.27 -21.50 22.87
CA GLY A 115 12.05 -22.92 22.59
C GLY A 115 13.04 -23.82 23.34
N GLY A 116 14.31 -23.42 23.41
CA GLY A 116 15.33 -24.13 24.18
C GLY A 116 15.04 -24.18 25.67
N LEU A 117 14.64 -23.04 26.24
CA LEU A 117 14.23 -22.96 27.65
C LEU A 117 12.98 -23.81 27.94
N PHE A 118 11.98 -23.74 27.07
CA PHE A 118 10.79 -24.57 27.15
C PHE A 118 11.13 -26.06 27.08
N GLY A 119 11.97 -26.45 26.14
CA GLY A 119 12.45 -27.82 26.01
C GLY A 119 13.20 -28.30 27.26
N LEU A 120 13.99 -27.43 27.89
CA LEU A 120 14.68 -27.73 29.15
C LEU A 120 13.69 -28.03 30.28
N ILE A 121 12.66 -27.17 30.44
CA ILE A 121 11.61 -27.34 31.45
C ILE A 121 10.85 -28.64 31.24
N VAL A 122 10.36 -28.86 30.02
CA VAL A 122 9.62 -30.08 29.66
C VAL A 122 10.47 -31.31 29.85
N GLY A 123 11.74 -31.25 29.43
CA GLY A 123 12.69 -32.38 29.63
C GLY A 123 12.94 -32.73 31.09
N ARG A 124 13.09 -31.72 31.97
CA ARG A 124 13.22 -31.93 33.42
C ARG A 124 11.95 -32.54 33.99
N LEU A 125 10.78 -32.02 33.66
CA LEU A 125 9.49 -32.57 34.12
C LEU A 125 9.31 -34.00 33.63
N TRP A 126 9.69 -34.30 32.39
CA TRP A 126 9.60 -35.64 31.83
C TRP A 126 10.50 -36.66 32.55
N GLN A 127 11.69 -36.23 32.98
CA GLN A 127 12.67 -37.06 33.67
C GLN A 127 12.29 -37.40 35.11
N THR A 128 11.35 -36.70 35.74
CA THR A 128 10.90 -36.99 37.11
C THR A 128 10.31 -38.38 37.29
N GLY A 129 9.95 -39.06 36.20
CA GLY A 129 9.39 -40.42 36.23
C GLY A 129 7.93 -40.50 36.65
N ASN A 130 7.37 -39.43 37.20
CA ASN A 130 5.97 -39.36 37.64
C ASN A 130 5.01 -39.25 36.43
N LEU A 131 4.12 -40.22 36.29
CA LEU A 131 3.16 -40.26 35.18
C LEU A 131 2.28 -39.00 35.12
N ALA A 132 1.82 -38.51 36.25
CA ALA A 132 0.98 -37.30 36.30
C ALA A 132 1.75 -36.07 35.77
N VAL A 133 3.01 -35.90 36.13
CA VAL A 133 3.88 -34.79 35.65
C VAL A 133 4.13 -34.92 34.14
N ARG A 134 4.34 -36.15 33.64
CA ARG A 134 4.48 -36.38 32.18
C ARG A 134 3.19 -36.03 31.40
N VAL A 135 2.05 -36.44 31.94
CA VAL A 135 0.75 -36.09 31.32
C VAL A 135 0.55 -34.57 31.31
N VAL A 136 0.85 -33.88 32.42
CA VAL A 136 0.79 -32.42 32.48
C VAL A 136 1.73 -31.78 31.45
N ALA A 137 3.00 -32.23 31.39
CA ALA A 137 3.97 -31.72 30.43
C ALA A 137 3.55 -31.95 28.97
N ALA A 138 3.01 -33.12 28.65
CA ALA A 138 2.44 -33.42 27.33
C ALA A 138 1.24 -32.56 27.00
N THR A 139 0.32 -32.38 27.96
CA THR A 139 -0.87 -31.54 27.81
C THR A 139 -0.48 -30.08 27.57
N VAL A 140 0.47 -29.53 28.34
CA VAL A 140 0.98 -28.17 28.15
C VAL A 140 1.64 -28.01 26.76
N ALA A 141 2.39 -29.01 26.31
CA ALA A 141 3.00 -29.00 24.99
C ALA A 141 1.92 -29.01 23.89
N VAL A 142 0.89 -29.87 24.00
CA VAL A 142 -0.22 -29.95 23.04
C VAL A 142 -1.05 -28.68 23.04
N ILE A 143 -1.35 -28.11 24.21
CA ILE A 143 -2.06 -26.83 24.31
C ILE A 143 -1.23 -25.71 23.70
N GLY A 144 0.06 -25.62 24.00
CA GLY A 144 0.97 -24.63 23.41
C GLY A 144 1.01 -24.72 21.90
N LEU A 145 1.12 -25.94 21.35
CA LEU A 145 1.03 -26.22 19.93
C LEU A 145 -0.32 -25.84 19.32
N GLY A 146 -1.40 -26.21 20.00
CA GLY A 146 -2.75 -25.87 19.60
C GLY A 146 -2.96 -24.34 19.57
N LEU A 147 -2.49 -23.61 20.57
CA LEU A 147 -2.56 -22.15 20.61
C LEU A 147 -1.75 -21.50 19.49
N VAL A 148 -0.54 -22.01 19.21
CA VAL A 148 0.25 -21.51 18.06
C VAL A 148 -0.46 -21.84 16.75
N GLY A 149 -0.96 -23.06 16.60
CA GLY A 149 -1.72 -23.47 15.40
C GLY A 149 -3.00 -22.63 15.20
N ILE A 150 -3.75 -22.39 16.27
CA ILE A 150 -4.92 -21.51 16.24
C ILE A 150 -4.51 -20.08 15.93
N GLY A 151 -3.40 -19.60 16.50
CA GLY A 151 -2.89 -18.27 16.23
C GLY A 151 -2.44 -18.06 14.79
N ILE A 152 -1.97 -19.10 14.14
CA ILE A 152 -1.63 -19.09 12.71
C ILE A 152 -2.90 -19.13 11.85
N ALA A 153 -3.81 -20.05 12.15
CA ALA A 153 -5.04 -20.26 11.38
C ALA A 153 -6.07 -19.14 11.61
N ARG A 154 -6.04 -18.53 12.78
CA ARG A 154 -7.00 -17.53 13.25
C ARG A 154 -6.32 -16.42 14.04
N PRO A 155 -5.47 -15.59 13.39
CA PRO A 155 -4.76 -14.51 14.08
C PRO A 155 -5.70 -13.55 14.80
N GLU A 156 -6.96 -13.45 14.33
CA GLU A 156 -8.00 -12.66 14.97
C GLU A 156 -8.40 -13.15 16.37
N LEU A 157 -8.06 -14.37 16.74
CA LEU A 157 -8.35 -14.93 18.08
C LEU A 157 -7.27 -14.58 19.12
N PHE A 158 -6.14 -13.99 18.72
CA PHE A 158 -5.17 -13.51 19.69
C PHE A 158 -5.76 -12.38 20.53
N PRO A 159 -5.61 -12.41 21.88
CA PRO A 159 -6.18 -11.38 22.76
C PRO A 159 -5.81 -9.96 22.36
N THR A 160 -4.58 -9.74 21.90
CA THR A 160 -4.11 -8.44 21.42
C THR A 160 -4.78 -8.04 20.10
N ALA A 161 -4.90 -8.95 19.14
CA ALA A 161 -5.57 -8.69 17.86
C ALA A 161 -7.08 -8.55 18.05
N VAL A 162 -7.69 -9.39 18.91
CA VAL A 162 -9.11 -9.30 19.27
C VAL A 162 -9.40 -8.00 20.01
N LEU A 163 -8.58 -7.62 20.98
CA LEU A 163 -8.75 -6.36 21.72
C LEU A 163 -8.54 -5.16 20.81
N PHE A 164 -7.56 -5.21 19.93
CA PHE A 164 -7.31 -4.14 18.95
C PHE A 164 -8.49 -4.05 17.96
N LYS A 165 -8.89 -5.17 17.37
CA LYS A 165 -10.03 -5.25 16.45
C LYS A 165 -11.33 -4.82 17.13
N ARG A 166 -11.57 -5.27 18.38
CA ARG A 166 -12.74 -4.88 19.17
C ARG A 166 -12.74 -3.38 19.46
N ARG A 167 -11.61 -2.81 19.89
CA ARG A 167 -11.48 -1.36 20.10
C ARG A 167 -11.71 -0.56 18.83
N MET A 168 -11.19 -1.05 17.70
CA MET A 168 -11.42 -0.40 16.40
C MET A 168 -12.88 -0.53 15.95
N LEU A 169 -13.51 -1.69 16.15
CA LEU A 169 -14.94 -1.91 15.88
C LEU A 169 -15.83 -1.02 16.74
N GLU A 170 -15.51 -0.90 18.03
CA GLU A 170 -16.23 -0.04 18.98
C GLU A 170 -16.09 1.44 18.62
N ARG A 171 -14.94 1.87 18.07
CA ARG A 171 -14.68 3.27 17.68
C ARG A 171 -15.28 3.65 16.33
N VAL A 172 -15.12 2.81 15.31
CA VAL A 172 -15.51 3.14 13.93
C VAL A 172 -16.90 2.60 13.57
N GLY A 173 -17.40 1.56 14.26
CA GLY A 173 -18.71 0.96 14.04
C GLY A 173 -18.78 0.01 12.85
N GLU A 174 -19.98 -0.48 12.52
CA GLU A 174 -20.23 -1.35 11.38
C GLU A 174 -20.27 -0.55 10.06
N PRO A 175 -19.88 -1.16 8.88
CA PRO A 175 -19.97 -0.50 7.58
C PRO A 175 -21.37 0.00 7.31
N ARG A 176 -21.53 1.30 7.15
CA ARG A 176 -22.81 1.95 6.87
C ARG A 176 -22.62 3.42 6.51
N VAL A 177 -23.59 4.01 5.87
CA VAL A 177 -23.72 5.46 5.79
C VAL A 177 -24.19 5.98 7.16
N VAL A 178 -23.43 6.90 7.72
CA VAL A 178 -23.70 7.52 9.03
C VAL A 178 -24.56 8.75 8.87
N SER A 179 -24.25 9.61 7.86
CA SER A 179 -25.01 10.80 7.56
C SER A 179 -24.87 11.22 6.08
N GLY A 180 -25.78 12.04 5.61
CA GLY A 180 -25.75 12.61 4.26
C GLY A 180 -26.41 11.72 3.18
N ALA A 181 -27.01 10.58 3.53
CA ALA A 181 -27.71 9.70 2.58
C ALA A 181 -28.86 10.39 1.86
N GLU A 182 -29.47 11.39 2.49
CA GLU A 182 -30.55 12.21 1.90
C GLU A 182 -30.05 13.17 0.84
N ALA A 183 -28.81 13.64 0.95
CA ALA A 183 -28.21 14.60 0.04
C ALA A 183 -27.40 13.95 -1.10
N TYR A 184 -27.05 12.67 -0.94
CA TYR A 184 -26.21 11.93 -1.88
C TYR A 184 -26.85 10.63 -2.33
N GLU A 185 -26.64 10.32 -3.60
CA GLU A 185 -26.97 9.03 -4.20
C GLU A 185 -25.68 8.23 -4.45
N SER A 186 -25.70 6.96 -4.08
CA SER A 186 -24.60 6.02 -4.35
C SER A 186 -25.05 5.04 -5.44
N VAL A 187 -24.43 5.13 -6.61
CA VAL A 187 -24.72 4.27 -7.77
C VAL A 187 -23.61 3.22 -7.91
N VAL A 188 -23.98 1.95 -7.83
CA VAL A 188 -23.03 0.84 -8.06
C VAL A 188 -22.84 0.64 -9.55
N LEU A 189 -21.60 0.72 -10.01
CA LEU A 189 -21.23 0.65 -11.43
C LEU A 189 -20.64 -0.70 -11.82
N ALA A 190 -19.82 -1.28 -10.95
CA ALA A 190 -19.21 -2.57 -11.21
C ALA A 190 -18.93 -3.31 -9.88
N SER A 191 -19.09 -4.63 -9.89
CA SER A 191 -18.66 -5.51 -8.83
C SER A 191 -17.33 -6.18 -9.22
N GLY A 192 -16.34 -6.18 -8.31
CA GLY A 192 -15.08 -6.90 -8.52
C GLY A 192 -14.08 -6.22 -9.46
N ALA A 193 -14.22 -4.92 -9.75
CA ALA A 193 -13.21 -4.16 -10.46
C ALA A 193 -11.93 -4.04 -9.63
N SER A 194 -10.78 -4.45 -10.20
CA SER A 194 -9.51 -4.44 -9.48
C SER A 194 -8.94 -3.04 -9.34
N TRP A 195 -9.08 -2.22 -10.39
CA TRP A 195 -8.58 -0.85 -10.48
C TRP A 195 -9.52 0.02 -11.29
N ALA A 196 -9.65 1.28 -10.89
CA ALA A 196 -10.44 2.26 -11.64
C ALA A 196 -9.75 3.63 -11.58
N GLN A 197 -9.87 4.40 -12.67
CA GLN A 197 -9.44 5.79 -12.71
C GLN A 197 -10.25 6.59 -13.73
N ALA A 198 -10.26 7.91 -13.59
CA ALA A 198 -10.76 8.82 -14.60
C ALA A 198 -9.69 9.06 -15.66
N VAL A 199 -10.09 9.17 -16.91
CA VAL A 199 -9.21 9.46 -18.05
C VAL A 199 -10.02 10.08 -19.19
N ASP A 200 -9.49 11.11 -19.84
CA ASP A 200 -9.98 11.54 -21.15
C ASP A 200 -9.56 10.49 -22.19
N ALA A 201 -10.46 9.58 -22.54
CA ALA A 201 -10.17 8.49 -23.45
C ALA A 201 -10.40 8.85 -24.92
N ASP A 202 -11.34 9.73 -25.22
CA ASP A 202 -11.78 10.05 -26.59
C ASP A 202 -11.37 11.46 -27.08
N GLY A 203 -10.91 12.33 -26.20
CA GLY A 203 -10.53 13.72 -26.48
C GLY A 203 -11.69 14.68 -26.58
N VAL A 204 -12.85 14.25 -26.15
CA VAL A 204 -14.03 15.08 -25.98
C VAL A 204 -14.05 15.62 -24.56
N ALA A 205 -14.53 16.82 -24.35
CA ALA A 205 -14.58 17.40 -23.02
C ALA A 205 -15.35 16.51 -22.04
N GLY A 206 -14.70 16.18 -20.92
CA GLY A 206 -15.17 15.26 -19.90
C GLY A 206 -14.25 14.05 -19.78
N ASP A 207 -14.25 13.43 -18.60
CA ASP A 207 -13.49 12.21 -18.36
C ASP A 207 -14.39 11.00 -18.47
N GLU A 208 -13.88 9.94 -19.05
CA GLU A 208 -14.42 8.59 -18.94
C GLU A 208 -13.89 7.91 -17.66
N VAL A 209 -14.53 6.80 -17.30
CA VAL A 209 -14.07 5.93 -16.23
C VAL A 209 -13.49 4.65 -16.81
N ALA A 210 -12.20 4.46 -16.63
CA ALA A 210 -11.52 3.25 -17.03
C ALA A 210 -11.53 2.23 -15.90
N LEU A 211 -12.08 1.03 -16.16
CA LEU A 211 -12.01 -0.14 -15.29
C LEU A 211 -10.95 -1.09 -15.82
N ILE A 212 -9.92 -1.34 -15.02
CA ILE A 212 -8.80 -2.16 -15.43
C ILE A 212 -8.86 -3.52 -14.71
N GLY A 213 -8.94 -4.58 -15.51
CA GLY A 213 -9.00 -5.94 -15.01
C GLY A 213 -9.22 -6.97 -16.09
N GLY A 214 -9.01 -8.26 -15.78
CA GLY A 214 -9.30 -9.35 -16.70
C GLY A 214 -8.57 -9.28 -18.04
N GLY A 215 -7.35 -8.72 -18.10
CA GLY A 215 -6.56 -8.58 -19.32
C GLY A 215 -7.06 -7.48 -20.27
N GLY A 216 -7.84 -6.51 -19.78
CA GLY A 216 -8.31 -5.39 -20.59
C GLY A 216 -8.72 -4.17 -19.77
N ILE A 217 -9.06 -3.12 -20.49
CA ILE A 217 -9.57 -1.87 -19.95
C ILE A 217 -10.98 -1.69 -20.49
N ASP A 218 -11.98 -1.63 -19.63
CA ASP A 218 -13.34 -1.27 -19.98
C ASP A 218 -13.50 0.24 -19.78
N ILE A 219 -13.83 0.96 -20.84
CA ILE A 219 -14.10 2.40 -20.82
C ILE A 219 -15.60 2.59 -20.62
N LEU A 220 -15.98 3.27 -19.55
CA LEU A 220 -17.35 3.67 -19.27
C LEU A 220 -17.53 5.15 -19.59
N ASP A 221 -18.69 5.51 -20.11
CA ASP A 221 -19.12 6.90 -20.23
C ASP A 221 -19.12 7.61 -18.87
N GLY A 222 -18.54 8.78 -18.80
CA GLY A 222 -18.40 9.52 -17.53
C GLY A 222 -19.73 10.02 -16.96
N ALA A 223 -20.77 10.17 -17.79
CA ALA A 223 -22.08 10.66 -17.38
C ALA A 223 -23.10 9.54 -17.17
N ALA A 224 -23.26 8.67 -18.15
CA ALA A 224 -24.22 7.57 -18.14
C ALA A 224 -23.68 6.30 -17.46
N PHE A 225 -22.36 6.17 -17.37
CA PHE A 225 -21.64 4.98 -16.86
C PHE A 225 -21.89 3.71 -17.70
N GLU A 226 -22.33 3.89 -18.91
CA GLU A 226 -22.50 2.80 -19.86
C GLU A 226 -21.13 2.42 -20.43
N LYS A 227 -20.93 1.12 -20.63
CA LYS A 227 -19.70 0.62 -21.24
C LYS A 227 -19.70 1.01 -22.72
N ARG A 228 -18.71 1.82 -23.12
CA ARG A 228 -18.51 2.25 -24.52
C ARG A 228 -17.61 1.27 -25.27
N GLU A 229 -16.51 0.88 -24.68
CA GLU A 229 -15.44 0.15 -25.35
C GLU A 229 -14.71 -0.79 -24.39
N ARG A 230 -14.12 -1.85 -24.95
CA ARG A 230 -13.13 -2.68 -24.27
C ARG A 230 -11.83 -2.67 -25.07
N ILE A 231 -10.76 -2.20 -24.43
CA ILE A 231 -9.41 -2.18 -24.98
C ILE A 231 -8.66 -3.38 -24.42
N PRO A 232 -8.22 -4.32 -25.27
CA PRO A 232 -7.40 -5.43 -24.79
C PRO A 232 -6.03 -4.92 -24.33
N LEU A 233 -5.55 -5.41 -23.20
CA LEU A 233 -4.17 -5.21 -22.79
C LEU A 233 -3.30 -6.26 -23.46
N GLY A 234 -2.27 -5.81 -24.16
CA GLY A 234 -1.27 -6.68 -24.75
C GLY A 234 -0.36 -7.33 -23.72
N GLY A 235 0.36 -8.37 -24.14
CA GLY A 235 1.30 -9.07 -23.27
C GLY A 235 0.65 -10.06 -22.31
N ASP A 236 1.39 -10.42 -21.28
CA ASP A 236 0.99 -11.42 -20.26
C ASP A 236 0.11 -10.84 -19.13
N GLY A 237 -0.53 -9.69 -19.33
CA GLY A 237 -1.33 -9.02 -18.30
C GLY A 237 -0.52 -8.28 -17.24
N ARG A 238 0.81 -8.25 -17.36
CA ARG A 238 1.72 -7.57 -16.42
C ARG A 238 1.92 -6.08 -16.72
N LEU A 239 1.28 -5.56 -17.76
CA LEU A 239 1.37 -4.16 -18.15
C LEU A 239 0.74 -3.21 -17.13
N TRP A 240 -0.02 -3.73 -16.17
CA TRP A 240 -0.67 -2.92 -15.16
C TRP A 240 -0.17 -3.25 -13.75
N SER A 241 0.26 -2.23 -13.03
CA SER A 241 0.64 -2.31 -11.61
C SER A 241 -0.10 -1.22 -10.81
N TRP A 242 0.00 -1.28 -9.50
CA TRP A 242 -0.58 -0.26 -8.60
C TRP A 242 -0.03 1.16 -8.82
N ASN A 243 1.13 1.29 -9.47
CA ASN A 243 1.75 2.56 -9.86
C ASN A 243 1.42 3.01 -11.28
N SER A 244 0.66 2.23 -12.04
CA SER A 244 0.32 2.56 -13.42
C SER A 244 -0.75 3.65 -13.49
N ARG A 245 -0.68 4.47 -14.52
CA ARG A 245 -1.67 5.50 -14.87
C ARG A 245 -2.01 5.38 -16.33
N LEU A 246 -3.30 5.53 -16.66
CA LEU A 246 -3.75 5.74 -18.02
C LEU A 246 -3.73 7.24 -18.33
N VAL A 247 -3.28 7.57 -19.52
CA VAL A 247 -3.33 8.94 -20.03
C VAL A 247 -3.51 8.92 -21.55
N ARG A 248 -4.11 9.95 -22.10
CA ARG A 248 -4.16 10.17 -23.53
C ARG A 248 -2.96 10.94 -24.00
N LEU A 249 -2.20 10.36 -24.93
CA LEU A 249 -0.99 10.96 -25.51
C LEU A 249 -1.09 10.88 -27.03
N ALA A 250 -0.97 12.01 -27.72
CA ALA A 250 -1.09 12.11 -29.18
C ALA A 250 -2.35 11.38 -29.74
N GLY A 251 -3.47 11.52 -29.05
CA GLY A 251 -4.76 10.92 -29.45
C GLY A 251 -4.92 9.42 -29.15
N LYS A 252 -3.97 8.80 -28.46
CA LYS A 252 -4.01 7.37 -28.09
C LYS A 252 -3.92 7.20 -26.58
N LEU A 253 -4.61 6.21 -26.05
CA LEU A 253 -4.41 5.81 -24.65
C LEU A 253 -3.08 5.10 -24.49
N VAL A 254 -2.31 5.53 -23.49
CA VAL A 254 -1.03 4.94 -23.12
C VAL A 254 -1.01 4.64 -21.61
N ILE A 255 -0.17 3.70 -21.23
CA ILE A 255 0.05 3.31 -19.84
C ILE A 255 1.38 3.89 -19.38
N VAL A 256 1.31 4.76 -18.40
CA VAL A 256 2.48 5.30 -17.70
C VAL A 256 2.80 4.37 -16.54
N GLN A 257 3.97 3.75 -16.58
CA GLN A 257 4.45 2.86 -15.53
C GLN A 257 5.59 3.52 -14.77
N THR A 258 5.44 3.65 -13.47
CA THR A 258 6.54 4.01 -12.59
C THR A 258 7.08 2.74 -11.97
N GLY A 259 8.35 2.44 -12.18
CA GLY A 259 8.96 1.24 -11.62
C GLY A 259 8.96 1.27 -10.09
N GLY A 260 8.52 0.18 -9.47
CA GLY A 260 8.71 -0.03 -8.04
C GLY A 260 10.17 -0.36 -7.73
N GLY A 261 10.92 0.60 -7.17
CA GLY A 261 12.30 0.44 -6.72
C GLY A 261 13.30 0.11 -7.83
N PHE A 262 14.09 1.06 -8.24
CA PHE A 262 15.26 0.92 -9.16
C PHE A 262 14.99 0.64 -10.64
N SER A 263 13.77 0.69 -11.12
CA SER A 263 13.47 0.48 -12.53
C SER A 263 13.07 1.76 -13.25
N ASP A 264 13.30 1.75 -14.55
CA ASP A 264 12.98 2.84 -15.47
C ASP A 264 11.49 3.19 -15.42
N THR A 265 11.17 4.46 -15.60
CA THR A 265 9.80 4.87 -15.88
C THR A 265 9.54 4.71 -17.38
N GLU A 266 8.47 4.04 -17.72
CA GLU A 266 8.13 3.72 -19.09
C GLU A 266 6.71 4.21 -19.44
N VAL A 267 6.56 4.69 -20.66
CA VAL A 267 5.26 4.92 -21.27
C VAL A 267 5.09 3.89 -22.38
N ARG A 268 4.03 3.11 -22.28
CA ARG A 268 3.70 2.04 -23.22
C ARG A 268 2.32 2.22 -23.80
N ALA A 269 2.16 1.84 -25.07
CA ALA A 269 0.84 1.67 -25.65
C ALA A 269 0.08 0.52 -24.95
N THR A 270 -1.23 0.46 -25.11
CA THR A 270 -2.08 -0.58 -24.51
C THR A 270 -1.76 -1.99 -25.01
N ASP A 271 -1.15 -2.12 -26.18
CA ASP A 271 -0.66 -3.38 -26.75
C ASP A 271 0.70 -3.83 -26.16
N GLY A 272 1.30 -3.01 -25.28
CA GLY A 272 2.59 -3.28 -24.66
C GLY A 272 3.80 -2.68 -25.38
N THR A 273 3.61 -2.09 -26.55
CA THR A 273 4.68 -1.42 -27.30
C THR A 273 5.24 -0.25 -26.51
N LEU A 274 6.57 -0.18 -26.35
CA LEU A 274 7.25 0.91 -25.70
C LEU A 274 7.12 2.19 -26.57
N VAL A 275 6.54 3.24 -25.99
CA VAL A 275 6.46 4.56 -26.63
C VAL A 275 7.76 5.33 -26.35
N TRP A 276 8.11 5.46 -25.06
CA TRP A 276 9.40 5.99 -24.63
C TRP A 276 9.69 5.54 -23.17
N ALA A 277 10.93 5.65 -22.75
CA ALA A 277 11.37 5.40 -21.41
C ALA A 277 12.22 6.57 -20.91
N TYR A 278 11.97 7.02 -19.71
CA TYR A 278 12.79 7.98 -19.02
C TYR A 278 13.71 7.22 -18.07
N ARG A 279 15.01 7.34 -18.33
CA ARG A 279 16.09 6.70 -17.56
C ARG A 279 16.98 7.79 -17.00
N PRO A 280 16.58 8.44 -15.91
CA PRO A 280 17.51 9.30 -15.22
C PRO A 280 18.70 8.47 -14.76
N ASP A 281 19.78 9.11 -14.36
CA ASP A 281 20.96 8.45 -13.78
C ASP A 281 20.53 7.22 -12.95
N PRO A 282 21.13 6.02 -13.17
CA PRO A 282 20.68 4.76 -12.54
C PRO A 282 20.66 4.76 -11.00
N GLU A 283 21.33 5.74 -10.38
CA GLU A 283 21.22 5.96 -8.93
C GLU A 283 19.94 6.73 -8.53
N LEU A 284 19.09 7.13 -9.49
CA LEU A 284 18.05 8.12 -9.29
C LEU A 284 16.72 7.74 -9.95
N ALA A 285 16.31 6.48 -9.81
CA ALA A 285 14.99 6.08 -10.27
C ALA A 285 13.90 7.05 -9.74
N PRO A 286 12.99 7.55 -10.58
CA PRO A 286 11.95 8.46 -10.13
C PRO A 286 11.02 7.75 -9.16
N ASP A 287 10.76 8.38 -8.02
CA ASP A 287 9.80 7.88 -7.02
C ASP A 287 8.37 7.96 -7.54
N SER A 288 8.11 8.89 -8.46
CA SER A 288 6.80 9.02 -9.10
C SER A 288 6.91 9.70 -10.46
N LEU A 289 6.06 9.30 -11.40
CA LEU A 289 5.80 10.02 -12.64
C LEU A 289 4.32 10.36 -12.70
N ARG A 290 4.01 11.64 -12.84
CA ARG A 290 2.63 12.15 -12.90
C ARG A 290 2.40 12.81 -14.26
N PRO A 291 1.56 12.22 -15.13
CA PRO A 291 1.07 12.92 -16.32
C PRO A 291 0.04 13.98 -15.91
N HIS A 292 0.17 15.19 -16.43
CA HIS A 292 -0.80 16.25 -16.21
C HIS A 292 -0.65 17.36 -17.26
N ASP A 293 -1.73 17.83 -17.80
CA ASP A 293 -1.80 19.03 -18.62
C ASP A 293 -1.88 20.26 -17.67
N LEU A 294 -0.71 20.79 -17.30
CA LEU A 294 -0.60 21.81 -16.27
C LEU A 294 -0.76 23.23 -16.85
N ASP A 295 -0.37 23.45 -18.09
CA ASP A 295 -0.51 24.74 -18.78
C ASP A 295 -1.83 24.86 -19.56
N ALA A 296 -2.65 23.79 -19.55
CA ALA A 296 -3.98 23.70 -20.16
C ALA A 296 -3.97 23.86 -21.67
N ASP A 297 -2.95 23.34 -22.34
CA ASP A 297 -2.83 23.34 -23.81
C ASP A 297 -3.43 22.07 -24.45
N GLY A 298 -3.89 21.12 -23.66
CA GLY A 298 -4.50 19.85 -24.09
C GLY A 298 -3.49 18.72 -24.31
N VAL A 299 -2.20 18.96 -24.06
CA VAL A 299 -1.12 17.98 -24.18
C VAL A 299 -0.56 17.68 -22.78
N PRO A 300 -0.59 16.43 -22.31
CA PRO A 300 -0.07 16.13 -20.98
C PRO A 300 1.45 16.19 -20.95
N GLU A 301 1.98 16.91 -20.01
CA GLU A 301 3.38 16.82 -19.60
C GLU A 301 3.53 15.76 -18.52
N PHE A 302 4.82 15.41 -18.28
CA PHE A 302 5.15 14.42 -17.28
C PHE A 302 6.06 15.02 -16.22
N TYR A 303 5.65 14.92 -14.98
CA TYR A 303 6.40 15.42 -13.83
C TYR A 303 6.96 14.25 -13.03
N ALA A 304 8.28 14.20 -12.91
CA ALA A 304 8.99 13.17 -12.16
C ALA A 304 9.69 13.77 -10.94
N THR A 305 9.71 13.03 -9.85
CA THR A 305 10.50 13.38 -8.67
C THR A 305 11.45 12.27 -8.30
N ASN A 306 12.57 12.65 -7.80
CA ASN A 306 13.50 11.82 -7.05
C ASN A 306 14.09 12.64 -5.90
N HIS A 307 14.96 12.02 -5.08
CA HIS A 307 15.60 12.70 -3.96
C HIS A 307 16.59 13.82 -4.36
N ARG A 308 16.83 14.05 -5.66
CA ARG A 308 17.66 15.14 -6.17
C ARG A 308 16.89 16.23 -6.88
N GLY A 309 15.60 16.06 -7.10
CA GLY A 309 14.84 17.13 -7.73
C GLY A 309 13.51 16.78 -8.36
N LEU A 310 12.90 17.82 -8.85
CA LEU A 310 11.70 17.80 -9.68
C LEU A 310 12.11 18.00 -11.14
N VAL A 311 11.55 17.21 -12.04
CA VAL A 311 11.82 17.24 -13.48
C VAL A 311 10.51 17.34 -14.24
N ARG A 312 10.41 18.22 -15.23
CA ARG A 312 9.35 18.20 -16.24
C ARG A 312 9.90 17.56 -17.52
N LEU A 313 9.16 16.60 -18.03
CA LEU A 313 9.38 15.97 -19.33
C LEU A 313 8.28 16.40 -20.28
N ASP A 314 8.60 16.50 -21.56
CA ASP A 314 7.60 16.70 -22.62
C ASP A 314 6.88 15.39 -22.97
N GLU A 315 5.97 15.45 -23.93
CA GLU A 315 5.18 14.31 -24.44
C GLU A 315 6.04 13.18 -25.06
N ARG A 316 7.32 13.43 -25.34
CA ARG A 316 8.30 12.48 -25.89
C ARG A 316 9.24 11.93 -24.84
N GLY A 317 9.09 12.35 -23.57
CA GLY A 317 9.98 11.95 -22.48
C GLY A 317 11.30 12.72 -22.43
N ALA A 318 11.44 13.81 -23.22
CA ALA A 318 12.62 14.66 -23.15
C ALA A 318 12.51 15.65 -21.99
N GLU A 319 13.64 15.87 -21.29
CA GLU A 319 13.67 16.79 -20.16
C GLU A 319 13.55 18.24 -20.63
N VAL A 320 12.52 18.95 -20.17
CA VAL A 320 12.29 20.37 -20.46
C VAL A 320 13.02 21.25 -19.45
N TRP A 321 12.90 20.92 -18.16
CA TRP A 321 13.62 21.56 -17.08
C TRP A 321 13.80 20.65 -15.87
N ARG A 322 14.80 20.97 -15.06
CA ARG A 322 15.06 20.30 -13.78
C ARG A 322 15.25 21.33 -12.68
N ARG A 323 14.68 21.06 -11.51
CA ARG A 323 14.88 21.86 -10.30
C ARG A 323 15.47 21.00 -9.20
N PRO A 324 16.68 21.30 -8.75
CA PRO A 324 17.27 20.62 -7.62
C PRO A 324 16.44 20.88 -6.36
N THR A 325 16.08 19.86 -5.65
CA THR A 325 15.32 19.94 -4.40
C THR A 325 15.47 18.64 -3.62
N THR A 326 15.25 18.72 -2.33
CA THR A 326 15.22 17.55 -1.42
C THR A 326 13.83 16.92 -1.34
N LEU A 327 13.05 16.98 -2.41
CA LEU A 327 11.70 16.45 -2.47
C LEU A 327 11.68 14.94 -2.33
N VAL A 328 10.69 14.44 -1.56
CA VAL A 328 10.40 13.01 -1.43
C VAL A 328 9.37 12.56 -2.46
N GLY A 329 8.47 13.44 -2.92
CA GLY A 329 7.48 13.10 -3.95
C GLY A 329 6.61 14.27 -4.41
N ILE A 330 6.06 14.19 -5.62
CA ILE A 330 4.95 15.05 -6.07
C ILE A 330 3.67 14.54 -5.39
N LEU A 331 2.95 15.48 -4.79
CA LEU A 331 1.68 15.17 -4.13
C LEU A 331 0.51 15.44 -5.03
N ASP A 332 0.47 16.63 -5.56
CA ASP A 332 -0.64 17.06 -6.38
C ASP A 332 -0.23 18.13 -7.39
N LEU A 333 -1.00 18.25 -8.44
CA LEU A 333 -0.81 19.14 -9.57
C LEU A 333 -2.13 19.86 -9.84
N ALA A 334 -2.10 21.18 -9.96
CA ALA A 334 -3.26 21.96 -10.33
C ALA A 334 -2.98 22.73 -11.62
N PRO A 335 -3.79 22.55 -12.68
CA PRO A 335 -3.63 23.26 -13.93
C PRO A 335 -3.88 24.78 -13.71
N ARG A 336 -3.36 25.57 -14.66
CA ARG A 336 -3.64 26.98 -14.75
C ARG A 336 -5.14 27.20 -14.96
N THR A 337 -5.67 28.21 -14.29
CA THR A 337 -7.04 28.71 -14.53
C THR A 337 -6.95 30.17 -14.99
N ALA A 338 -8.09 30.77 -15.31
CA ALA A 338 -8.14 32.19 -15.67
C ALA A 338 -7.66 33.12 -14.53
N THR A 339 -7.82 32.68 -13.27
CA THR A 339 -7.52 33.49 -12.08
C THR A 339 -6.27 33.03 -11.34
N ASP A 340 -5.87 31.76 -11.48
CA ASP A 340 -4.80 31.17 -10.71
C ASP A 340 -3.71 30.58 -11.60
N PRO A 341 -2.44 30.75 -11.28
CA PRO A 341 -1.35 30.09 -11.97
C PRO A 341 -1.41 28.58 -11.74
N SER A 342 -0.77 27.85 -12.63
CA SER A 342 -0.50 26.43 -12.41
C SER A 342 0.29 26.22 -11.12
N LEU A 343 0.10 25.09 -10.48
CA LEU A 343 0.71 24.80 -9.21
C LEU A 343 1.15 23.32 -9.11
N ILE A 344 2.41 23.12 -8.80
CA ILE A 344 2.99 21.84 -8.44
C ILE A 344 3.26 21.87 -6.94
N VAL A 345 2.70 20.90 -6.21
CA VAL A 345 2.97 20.75 -4.77
C VAL A 345 3.73 19.47 -4.54
N GLY A 346 4.85 19.60 -3.88
CA GLY A 346 5.68 18.50 -3.46
C GLY A 346 5.84 18.42 -1.95
N SER A 347 6.02 17.20 -1.41
CA SER A 347 6.33 16.97 -0.01
C SER A 347 7.82 16.79 0.20
N GLY A 348 8.37 17.55 1.14
CA GLY A 348 9.69 17.35 1.69
C GLY A 348 9.66 16.62 3.04
N TYR A 349 10.83 16.49 3.64
CA TYR A 349 10.96 15.97 5.00
C TYR A 349 10.32 16.92 6.02
N GLN A 350 9.81 16.37 7.12
CA GLN A 350 9.26 17.10 8.26
C GLN A 350 8.07 18.02 7.91
N GLY A 351 7.21 17.61 6.98
CA GLY A 351 6.02 18.36 6.61
C GLY A 351 6.29 19.60 5.75
N LEU A 352 7.52 19.77 5.25
CA LEU A 352 7.85 20.84 4.32
C LEU A 352 7.10 20.63 3.01
N MET A 353 6.36 21.62 2.57
CA MET A 353 5.68 21.67 1.29
C MET A 353 6.38 22.68 0.38
N LEU A 354 6.77 22.23 -0.80
CA LEU A 354 7.40 23.04 -1.80
C LEU A 354 6.42 23.26 -2.96
N ARG A 355 6.45 24.44 -3.54
CA ARG A 355 5.56 24.85 -4.63
C ARG A 355 6.35 25.36 -5.82
N TRP A 356 5.89 25.02 -7.01
CA TRP A 356 6.42 25.51 -8.28
C TRP A 356 5.28 25.77 -9.26
N ASP A 357 5.51 26.63 -10.24
CA ASP A 357 4.66 26.77 -11.42
C ASP A 357 5.08 25.82 -12.55
N ASP A 358 4.38 25.85 -13.68
CA ASP A 358 4.66 25.07 -14.88
C ASP A 358 6.04 25.40 -15.51
N ALA A 359 6.56 26.60 -15.31
CA ALA A 359 7.90 26.98 -15.70
C ALA A 359 8.99 26.52 -14.72
N GLY A 360 8.58 25.85 -13.61
CA GLY A 360 9.47 25.39 -12.56
C GLY A 360 9.99 26.50 -11.66
N GLN A 361 9.32 27.66 -11.60
CA GLN A 361 9.69 28.71 -10.68
C GLN A 361 9.16 28.41 -9.28
N ALA A 362 10.02 28.55 -8.27
CA ALA A 362 9.64 28.29 -6.89
C ALA A 362 8.61 29.31 -6.41
N GLY A 363 7.45 28.82 -5.98
CA GLY A 363 6.34 29.62 -5.41
C GLY A 363 6.40 29.76 -3.89
N GLY A 364 7.51 29.37 -3.26
CA GLY A 364 7.73 29.43 -1.83
C GLY A 364 7.49 28.12 -1.08
N GLU A 365 7.74 28.16 0.20
CA GLU A 365 7.67 27.03 1.12
C GLU A 365 6.55 27.23 2.13
N VAL A 366 5.86 26.16 2.48
CA VAL A 366 4.85 26.14 3.57
C VAL A 366 5.17 24.93 4.44
N ILE A 367 5.15 25.12 5.75
CA ILE A 367 5.36 24.03 6.71
C ILE A 367 3.97 23.56 7.19
N ALA A 368 3.69 22.27 7.00
CA ALA A 368 2.49 21.64 7.53
C ALA A 368 2.57 21.54 9.07
N PRO A 369 1.47 21.71 9.78
CA PRO A 369 1.44 21.55 11.23
C PRO A 369 1.73 20.11 11.63
N GLY A 370 2.62 19.90 12.62
CA GLY A 370 2.94 18.59 13.18
C GLY A 370 3.72 17.66 12.23
N ASP A 371 3.55 16.35 12.41
CA ASP A 371 4.18 15.29 11.59
C ASP A 371 3.42 15.01 10.28
N SER A 372 2.70 15.99 9.79
CA SER A 372 1.77 15.84 8.67
C SER A 372 2.46 16.08 7.33
N GLY A 373 2.23 15.17 6.38
CA GLY A 373 2.55 15.40 4.97
C GLY A 373 1.35 15.97 4.21
N PRO A 374 1.54 16.79 3.15
CA PRO A 374 0.45 17.21 2.31
C PRO A 374 -0.15 16.01 1.55
N LEU A 375 -1.46 16.04 1.26
CA LEU A 375 -2.21 14.99 0.61
C LEU A 375 -2.83 15.41 -0.71
N ALA A 376 -3.44 16.61 -0.75
CA ALA A 376 -4.18 17.07 -1.90
C ALA A 376 -4.26 18.59 -1.96
N LEU A 377 -4.32 19.13 -3.16
CA LEU A 377 -4.76 20.50 -3.39
C LEU A 377 -6.27 20.60 -3.22
N VAL A 378 -6.71 21.68 -2.61
CA VAL A 378 -8.12 21.93 -2.36
C VAL A 378 -8.48 23.29 -2.98
N ASP A 379 -9.41 23.27 -3.93
CA ASP A 379 -9.96 24.48 -4.54
C ASP A 379 -11.28 24.84 -3.87
N PHE A 380 -11.25 25.69 -2.86
CA PHE A 380 -12.47 26.30 -2.31
C PHE A 380 -12.83 27.58 -3.08
N PRO A 381 -14.11 28.00 -3.06
CA PRO A 381 -14.56 29.16 -3.83
C PRO A 381 -13.77 30.45 -3.59
N GLU A 382 -13.26 30.62 -2.39
CA GLU A 382 -12.58 31.85 -1.98
C GLU A 382 -11.05 31.73 -1.98
N ARG A 383 -10.51 30.52 -1.98
CA ARG A 383 -9.07 30.29 -1.93
C ARG A 383 -8.66 28.85 -2.23
N ARG A 384 -7.51 28.73 -2.84
CA ARG A 384 -6.83 27.45 -2.98
C ARG A 384 -6.06 27.11 -1.70
N GLY A 385 -6.08 25.84 -1.30
CA GLY A 385 -5.40 25.37 -0.09
C GLY A 385 -4.78 23.98 -0.29
N ILE A 386 -4.20 23.47 0.78
CA ILE A 386 -3.56 22.16 0.83
C ILE A 386 -4.12 21.38 2.02
N ALA A 387 -4.67 20.22 1.77
CA ALA A 387 -5.04 19.27 2.82
C ALA A 387 -3.81 18.45 3.22
N THR A 388 -3.62 18.21 4.51
CA THR A 388 -2.47 17.47 5.04
C THR A 388 -2.88 16.22 5.81
N ALA A 389 -2.04 15.21 5.75
CA ALA A 389 -2.20 13.94 6.48
C ALA A 389 -1.55 14.01 7.86
N GLY A 390 -2.15 13.35 8.83
CA GLY A 390 -1.59 13.23 10.18
C GLY A 390 -2.60 12.68 11.16
N SER A 391 -2.37 12.92 12.43
CA SER A 391 -3.32 12.65 13.52
C SER A 391 -4.54 13.59 13.50
N ALA A 392 -4.47 14.64 12.70
CA ALA A 392 -5.57 15.53 12.37
C ALA A 392 -5.52 15.90 10.88
N LEU A 393 -6.67 16.20 10.30
CA LEU A 393 -6.76 16.83 8.99
C LEU A 393 -6.58 18.33 9.18
N HIS A 394 -5.53 18.87 8.59
CA HIS A 394 -5.38 20.33 8.49
C HIS A 394 -5.60 20.73 7.03
N VAL A 395 -6.38 21.76 6.81
CA VAL A 395 -6.45 22.46 5.53
C VAL A 395 -5.80 23.82 5.71
N ILE A 396 -4.78 24.10 4.90
CA ILE A 396 -3.93 25.28 5.02
C ILE A 396 -4.01 26.04 3.71
N GLY A 397 -4.17 27.34 3.77
CA GLY A 397 -4.08 28.20 2.58
C GLY A 397 -2.66 28.19 1.99
N LEU A 398 -2.54 28.60 0.73
CA LEU A 398 -1.22 28.75 0.10
C LEU A 398 -0.35 29.82 0.77
N ASP A 399 -0.96 30.69 1.59
CA ASP A 399 -0.28 31.67 2.45
C ASP A 399 0.21 31.08 3.79
N GLY A 400 0.04 29.77 4.00
CA GLY A 400 0.42 29.07 5.24
C GLY A 400 -0.58 29.21 6.38
N LYS A 401 -1.67 29.97 6.21
CA LYS A 401 -2.66 30.15 7.27
C LYS A 401 -3.65 29.00 7.32
N PRO A 402 -4.05 28.56 8.51
CA PRO A 402 -5.05 27.51 8.64
C PRO A 402 -6.41 27.97 8.09
N VAL A 403 -7.04 27.11 7.31
CA VAL A 403 -8.44 27.24 6.86
C VAL A 403 -9.35 26.62 7.89
N PHE A 404 -9.12 25.37 8.21
CA PHE A 404 -9.71 24.65 9.32
C PHE A 404 -8.82 23.49 9.75
N THR A 405 -9.07 23.00 10.96
CA THR A 405 -8.46 21.76 11.48
C THR A 405 -9.55 20.86 12.00
N ARG A 406 -9.50 19.58 11.61
CA ARG A 406 -10.42 18.56 12.08
C ARG A 406 -9.65 17.43 12.75
N PRO A 407 -9.90 17.14 14.03
CA PRO A 407 -9.29 15.98 14.68
C PRO A 407 -9.78 14.70 14.01
N VAL A 408 -8.87 13.74 13.87
CA VAL A 408 -9.18 12.38 13.45
C VAL A 408 -9.39 11.52 14.70
N GLU A 409 -10.22 10.52 14.61
CA GLU A 409 -10.46 9.58 15.71
C GLU A 409 -9.15 8.95 16.19
N GLU A 410 -9.04 8.72 17.50
CA GLU A 410 -7.83 8.15 18.10
C GLU A 410 -7.45 6.80 17.47
N GLY A 411 -6.20 6.64 17.03
CA GLY A 411 -5.71 5.47 16.31
C GLY A 411 -5.98 5.48 14.81
N MET A 412 -6.65 6.51 14.31
CA MET A 412 -6.89 6.75 12.89
C MET A 412 -5.95 7.86 12.39
N ARG A 413 -5.68 7.84 11.10
CA ARG A 413 -5.00 8.92 10.38
C ARG A 413 -5.68 9.18 9.05
N VAL A 414 -5.46 10.35 8.51
CA VAL A 414 -5.87 10.65 7.14
C VAL A 414 -4.98 9.86 6.19
N ILE A 415 -5.59 9.09 5.29
CA ILE A 415 -4.91 8.22 4.31
C ILE A 415 -4.87 8.88 2.95
N SER A 416 -5.99 9.48 2.53
CA SER A 416 -6.11 10.18 1.26
C SER A 416 -7.12 11.31 1.36
N ALA A 417 -6.96 12.30 0.50
CA ALA A 417 -7.90 13.40 0.34
C ALA A 417 -8.01 13.78 -1.14
N LEU A 418 -9.14 14.34 -1.52
CA LEU A 418 -9.45 14.72 -2.90
C LEU A 418 -10.44 15.87 -2.89
N SER A 419 -10.15 16.96 -3.62
CA SER A 419 -11.11 18.03 -3.86
C SER A 419 -12.09 17.64 -4.94
N VAL A 420 -13.39 17.83 -4.68
CA VAL A 420 -14.49 17.50 -5.62
C VAL A 420 -15.42 18.69 -5.74
N ARG A 421 -15.77 19.07 -6.96
CA ARG A 421 -16.73 20.14 -7.25
C ARG A 421 -18.02 19.56 -7.79
N HIS A 422 -19.06 19.56 -6.99
CA HIS A 422 -20.39 19.12 -7.41
C HIS A 422 -21.12 20.21 -8.18
N GLY A 423 -21.24 19.99 -9.50
CA GLY A 423 -21.81 20.98 -10.45
C GLY A 423 -20.78 22.01 -10.92
N ALA A 424 -20.99 22.54 -12.12
CA ALA A 424 -20.06 23.47 -12.78
C ALA A 424 -19.80 24.75 -11.97
N SER A 425 -20.80 25.23 -11.22
CA SER A 425 -20.75 26.39 -10.35
C SER A 425 -20.94 26.04 -8.87
N GLY A 426 -20.97 24.76 -8.52
CA GLY A 426 -21.17 24.29 -7.16
C GLY A 426 -19.94 24.52 -6.26
N PRO A 427 -20.14 24.44 -4.94
CA PRO A 427 -19.04 24.56 -3.99
C PRO A 427 -18.08 23.36 -4.15
N SER A 428 -16.80 23.64 -4.02
CA SER A 428 -15.82 22.58 -3.86
C SER A 428 -15.93 21.96 -2.48
N LEU A 429 -15.87 20.64 -2.44
CA LEU A 429 -15.92 19.84 -1.24
C LEU A 429 -14.59 19.07 -1.11
N LEU A 430 -14.27 18.62 0.08
CA LEU A 430 -13.10 17.81 0.35
C LEU A 430 -13.53 16.39 0.76
N ALA A 431 -13.31 15.42 -0.10
CA ALA A 431 -13.45 14.02 0.26
C ALA A 431 -12.19 13.54 0.99
N VAL A 432 -12.34 12.96 2.15
CA VAL A 432 -11.24 12.50 3.03
C VAL A 432 -11.47 11.07 3.45
N VAL A 433 -10.48 10.24 3.24
CA VAL A 433 -10.45 8.86 3.76
C VAL A 433 -9.56 8.82 4.99
N THR A 434 -10.13 8.37 6.09
CA THR A 434 -9.39 8.07 7.32
C THR A 434 -9.36 6.56 7.55
N GLY A 435 -8.29 6.06 8.13
CA GLY A 435 -8.15 4.64 8.44
C GLY A 435 -7.11 4.38 9.51
N ALA A 436 -7.05 3.16 9.99
CA ALA A 436 -6.05 2.75 10.95
C ALA A 436 -4.64 2.83 10.36
N ALA A 437 -3.68 3.22 11.18
CA ALA A 437 -2.29 3.40 10.77
C ALA A 437 -1.66 2.15 10.14
N GLU A 438 -2.17 0.97 10.48
CA GLU A 438 -1.60 -0.33 10.06
C GLU A 438 -2.40 -1.02 8.94
N HIS A 439 -3.25 -0.32 8.23
CA HIS A 439 -4.14 -0.86 7.18
C HIS A 439 -5.04 -2.03 7.62
N ILE A 440 -5.04 -2.33 8.92
CA ILE A 440 -5.83 -3.40 9.51
C ILE A 440 -7.01 -2.76 10.21
N GLY A 441 -8.15 -2.71 9.55
CA GLY A 441 -9.34 -2.24 10.21
C GLY A 441 -10.20 -1.35 9.34
N ARG A 442 -11.21 -0.81 9.95
CA ARG A 442 -12.20 0.02 9.30
C ARG A 442 -11.65 1.37 8.91
N ALA A 443 -12.24 1.89 7.89
CA ALA A 443 -11.98 3.24 7.40
C ALA A 443 -13.25 4.05 7.34
N ARG A 444 -13.11 5.34 7.17
CA ARG A 444 -14.22 6.29 7.09
C ARG A 444 -13.98 7.25 5.93
N LEU A 445 -14.99 7.45 5.13
CA LEU A 445 -15.02 8.50 4.12
C LEU A 445 -15.86 9.65 4.65
N LEU A 446 -15.27 10.82 4.66
CA LEU A 446 -15.94 12.09 4.98
C LEU A 446 -15.93 12.97 3.74
N VAL A 447 -17.04 13.59 3.42
CA VAL A 447 -17.11 14.72 2.48
C VAL A 447 -17.37 15.97 3.29
N LEU A 448 -16.45 16.93 3.20
CA LEU A 448 -16.42 18.13 4.02
C LEU A 448 -16.63 19.38 3.13
N ASP A 449 -17.30 20.37 3.63
CA ASP A 449 -17.35 21.70 3.00
C ASP A 449 -16.15 22.58 3.38
N ALA A 450 -16.11 23.79 2.86
CA ALA A 450 -15.03 24.76 3.08
C ALA A 450 -14.86 25.19 4.57
N THR A 451 -15.83 24.91 5.42
CA THR A 451 -15.77 25.17 6.87
C THR A 451 -15.29 23.94 7.66
N GLY A 452 -15.14 22.79 6.99
CA GLY A 452 -14.87 21.51 7.63
C GLY A 452 -16.11 20.79 8.17
N ALA A 453 -17.32 21.30 7.86
CA ALA A 453 -18.56 20.63 8.24
C ALA A 453 -18.80 19.38 7.37
N VAL A 454 -19.30 18.31 7.99
CA VAL A 454 -19.57 17.04 7.33
C VAL A 454 -20.84 17.13 6.50
N ARG A 455 -20.71 16.82 5.21
CA ARG A 455 -21.82 16.71 4.25
C ARG A 455 -22.19 15.28 3.95
N TYR A 456 -21.22 14.37 4.03
CA TYR A 456 -21.42 12.94 3.89
C TYR A 456 -20.43 12.18 4.77
N ASP A 457 -20.85 11.06 5.31
CA ASP A 457 -20.09 10.24 6.25
C ASP A 457 -20.45 8.78 6.07
N GLU A 458 -19.46 7.96 5.75
CA GLU A 458 -19.63 6.53 5.53
C GLU A 458 -18.49 5.71 6.15
N LEU A 459 -18.84 4.63 6.80
CA LEU A 459 -17.93 3.66 7.40
C LEU A 459 -17.70 2.47 6.46
N PHE A 460 -16.44 2.04 6.36
CA PHE A 460 -15.99 0.95 5.49
C PHE A 460 -15.28 -0.14 6.27
N ALA A 461 -15.31 -1.38 5.75
CA ALA A 461 -14.55 -2.50 6.32
C ALA A 461 -13.03 -2.34 6.15
N LYS A 462 -12.60 -1.65 5.10
CA LYS A 462 -11.20 -1.26 4.81
C LYS A 462 -11.18 0.07 4.06
N ALA A 463 -10.02 0.71 3.99
CA ALA A 463 -9.90 1.99 3.31
C ALA A 463 -10.26 1.88 1.82
N PRO A 464 -11.24 2.65 1.33
CA PRO A 464 -11.54 2.73 -0.08
C PRO A 464 -10.48 3.58 -0.81
N THR A 465 -10.28 3.29 -2.08
CA THR A 465 -9.62 4.23 -3.00
C THR A 465 -10.66 5.21 -3.51
N ILE A 466 -10.33 6.49 -3.53
CA ILE A 466 -11.20 7.55 -4.06
C ILE A 466 -10.52 8.21 -5.26
N PHE A 467 -11.30 8.55 -6.26
CA PHE A 467 -10.90 9.39 -7.38
C PHE A 467 -12.11 10.18 -7.90
N LYS A 468 -11.88 11.14 -8.79
CA LYS A 468 -12.94 11.93 -9.40
C LYS A 468 -12.85 11.86 -10.91
N ALA A 469 -13.99 11.99 -11.58
CA ALA A 469 -14.07 12.24 -13.00
C ALA A 469 -14.84 13.55 -13.23
N LYS A 470 -14.37 14.31 -14.22
CA LYS A 470 -14.93 15.60 -14.60
C LYS A 470 -15.85 15.43 -15.77
N ALA A 471 -17.08 15.91 -15.68
CA ALA A 471 -18.01 15.97 -16.80
C ALA A 471 -17.68 17.15 -17.74
N ALA A 472 -18.25 17.14 -18.95
CA ALA A 472 -18.04 18.17 -19.96
C ALA A 472 -18.42 19.59 -19.50
N ASP A 473 -19.40 19.72 -18.61
CA ASP A 473 -19.82 20.97 -18.00
C ASP A 473 -18.93 21.43 -16.83
N GLY A 474 -17.90 20.64 -16.49
CA GLY A 474 -16.98 20.90 -15.39
C GLY A 474 -17.45 20.39 -14.02
N ALA A 475 -18.61 19.76 -13.92
CA ALA A 475 -19.04 19.06 -12.73
C ALA A 475 -18.16 17.85 -12.47
N GLU A 476 -17.90 17.55 -11.20
CA GLU A 476 -17.09 16.39 -10.82
C GLU A 476 -17.93 15.37 -10.05
N THR A 477 -17.71 14.09 -10.35
CA THR A 477 -18.31 12.97 -9.64
C THR A 477 -17.24 12.28 -8.82
N LEU A 478 -17.51 12.04 -7.54
CA LEU A 478 -16.65 11.27 -6.64
C LEU A 478 -16.90 9.78 -6.86
N PHE A 479 -15.83 9.04 -7.13
CA PHE A 479 -15.85 7.59 -7.23
C PHE A 479 -15.19 6.95 -6.03
N ILE A 480 -15.75 5.83 -5.60
CA ILE A 480 -15.33 5.04 -4.45
C ILE A 480 -15.09 3.62 -4.94
N SER A 481 -13.85 3.16 -4.87
CA SER A 481 -13.46 1.79 -5.23
C SER A 481 -13.09 1.00 -3.98
N GLN A 482 -13.96 0.03 -3.63
CA GLN A 482 -13.73 -0.98 -2.61
C GLN A 482 -14.63 -2.18 -2.92
N ASP A 483 -14.05 -3.35 -3.21
CA ASP A 483 -14.80 -4.56 -3.60
C ASP A 483 -15.80 -4.35 -4.77
N GLY A 484 -15.61 -3.26 -5.51
CA GLY A 484 -16.42 -2.77 -6.61
C GLY A 484 -16.25 -1.27 -6.80
N LEU A 485 -16.88 -0.72 -7.81
CA LEU A 485 -16.87 0.71 -8.11
C LEU A 485 -18.26 1.31 -7.86
N ARG A 486 -18.30 2.41 -7.13
CA ARG A 486 -19.51 3.23 -6.91
C ARG A 486 -19.24 4.68 -7.26
N ALA A 487 -20.24 5.35 -7.83
CA ALA A 487 -20.27 6.80 -7.96
C ALA A 487 -21.09 7.42 -6.82
N LEU A 488 -20.59 8.47 -6.20
CA LEU A 488 -21.29 9.28 -5.23
C LEU A 488 -21.66 10.61 -5.87
N ARG A 489 -22.96 10.86 -6.03
CA ARG A 489 -23.51 12.05 -6.68
C ARG A 489 -24.41 12.82 -5.72
N PRO A 490 -24.45 14.16 -5.75
CA PRO A 490 -25.52 14.90 -5.09
C PRO A 490 -26.87 14.56 -5.74
N ARG A 491 -27.92 14.50 -4.93
CA ARG A 491 -29.30 14.28 -5.38
C ARG A 491 -29.92 15.54 -5.96
#